data_f1a9b13950e71e988a6df60a4ca2e29c
#
_entry.id   f1a9b13950e71e988a6df60a4ca2e29c
#
_cell.length_a   1.000
_cell.length_b   1.000
_cell.length_c   1.000
_cell.angle_alpha   90.00
_cell.angle_beta   90.00
_cell.angle_gamma   90.00
#
_symmetry.space_group_name_H-M   'P 1'
#
loop_
_entity.id
_entity.type
_entity.pdbx_description
1 polymer ?
#
loop_
_entity_poly.entity_id
_entity_poly.type
_entity_poly.pdbx_seq_one_letter_code
_entity_poly.pdbx_strand_id
1 'polypeptide(L)'
;MREEAVRSPNDAGEGHDDTAAIHQERSWRWWPGLCLALAVLYVVLPYGRLTAVIYVVATAVAAAAIATACRKQRRLYRPVAWWLVAGALTLTTIGHGIWYWLDLLGLEPFPSTADIFYLAAYPLFMAALWLLGCRTDRDDGALSDALIVGTSATVLGWALLISPYMQDPSLSMSQLIVSAAYPIADLILIPLVLRLIFLQQTRILAHLFLLAGMLAYLAADLLYAHGNLVGWYAPGGFTDWLWLLAYALVAAAAWHPSAALEPFIHASNAELSRRRLFLLSVASVLVPAIILLTAGWDTKLVRVGAIAAIVLLLLVMHRMDGLLRDAQRQSEELARLARLDPLTGAVNRRQLSDDLGREMARAERTGAPLGLAFFDLDHFKKFNDTYGHSAGDTLLQELVIAWQKDLRPSDVLARFGGEEFLVVLPDTDMETGGQVIERLRSRVPHNQTCSAGFATFQPGEDADAFIHRADEALYAAKDAGRNRLVEA
;
A
#
# COMPACT_ATOMS: atom_id res chain seq x y z
N MET A 1 39.30 -24.21 51.18
CA MET A 1 38.37 -23.09 50.78
C MET A 1 37.58 -23.56 49.58
N ARG A 2 36.30 -23.87 49.78
CA ARG A 2 35.35 -24.29 48.72
C ARG A 2 34.66 -23.04 48.21
N GLU A 3 34.74 -22.78 46.89
CA GLU A 3 33.92 -21.80 46.21
C GLU A 3 32.53 -22.40 45.99
N GLU A 4 31.53 -21.85 46.66
CA GLU A 4 30.11 -22.08 46.34
C GLU A 4 29.70 -21.17 45.16
N ALA A 5 29.41 -21.80 44.03
CA ALA A 5 28.82 -21.13 42.88
C ALA A 5 27.34 -20.78 43.16
N VAL A 6 27.05 -19.51 43.26
CA VAL A 6 25.69 -18.94 43.35
C VAL A 6 24.97 -19.18 42.01
N ARG A 7 23.99 -20.10 42.01
CA ARG A 7 23.03 -20.26 40.91
C ARG A 7 22.02 -19.11 40.93
N SER A 8 21.90 -18.42 39.81
CA SER A 8 20.90 -17.39 39.55
C SER A 8 19.49 -17.99 39.49
N PRO A 9 18.44 -17.34 40.06
CA PRO A 9 17.05 -17.84 40.05
C PRO A 9 16.32 -17.75 38.72
N ASN A 10 16.96 -17.35 37.63
CA ASN A 10 16.30 -17.11 36.33
C ASN A 10 16.28 -18.29 35.35
N ASP A 11 16.95 -19.42 35.65
CA ASP A 11 17.03 -20.54 34.68
C ASP A 11 15.84 -21.51 34.68
N ALA A 12 14.80 -21.26 35.48
CA ALA A 12 13.64 -22.16 35.60
C ALA A 12 12.43 -21.73 34.69
N GLY A 13 12.49 -20.58 34.06
CA GLY A 13 11.37 -20.04 33.25
C GLY A 13 11.44 -20.29 31.74
N GLU A 14 12.64 -20.43 31.19
CA GLU A 14 12.83 -20.53 29.72
C GLU A 14 12.52 -21.91 29.13
N GLY A 15 12.62 -22.98 29.89
CA GLY A 15 12.37 -24.34 29.41
C GLY A 15 10.91 -24.73 29.24
N HIS A 16 9.95 -23.97 29.79
CA HIS A 16 8.51 -24.28 29.68
C HIS A 16 7.85 -23.60 28.47
N ASP A 17 8.40 -22.46 28.02
CA ASP A 17 7.86 -21.73 26.83
C ASP A 17 8.31 -22.39 25.52
N ASP A 18 9.52 -22.95 25.46
CA ASP A 18 10.04 -23.64 24.28
C ASP A 18 9.32 -24.96 23.99
N THR A 19 8.96 -25.74 25.02
CA THR A 19 8.21 -27.00 24.84
C THR A 19 6.77 -26.74 24.40
N ALA A 20 6.12 -25.69 24.87
CA ALA A 20 4.79 -25.27 24.43
C ALA A 20 4.82 -24.79 22.97
N ALA A 21 5.85 -24.06 22.55
CA ALA A 21 6.05 -23.60 21.16
C ALA A 21 6.29 -24.78 20.22
N ILE A 22 7.12 -25.76 20.58
CA ILE A 22 7.39 -26.96 19.79
C ILE A 22 6.15 -27.86 19.68
N HIS A 23 5.34 -28.00 20.73
CA HIS A 23 4.05 -28.70 20.66
C HIS A 23 3.02 -27.98 19.79
N GLN A 24 3.00 -26.67 19.77
CA GLN A 24 2.13 -25.87 18.93
C GLN A 24 2.58 -25.94 17.45
N GLU A 25 3.89 -25.98 17.16
CA GLU A 25 4.44 -26.16 15.82
C GLU A 25 4.09 -27.50 15.16
N ARG A 26 3.88 -28.56 15.95
CA ARG A 26 3.49 -29.87 15.40
C ARG A 26 1.97 -30.07 15.31
N SER A 27 1.19 -29.45 16.16
CA SER A 27 -0.26 -29.69 16.25
C SER A 27 -1.07 -29.08 15.10
N TRP A 28 -0.56 -28.02 14.43
CA TRP A 28 -1.28 -27.36 13.35
C TRP A 28 -1.47 -28.26 12.10
N ARG A 29 -0.62 -29.27 11.93
CA ARG A 29 -0.64 -30.17 10.73
C ARG A 29 -1.74 -31.22 10.76
N TRP A 30 -2.31 -31.53 11.93
CA TRP A 30 -3.29 -32.60 12.08
C TRP A 30 -4.60 -32.30 11.36
N TRP A 31 -5.16 -31.12 11.58
CA TRP A 31 -6.44 -30.76 10.98
C TRP A 31 -6.39 -30.63 9.45
N PRO A 32 -5.45 -29.86 8.87
CA PRO A 32 -5.28 -29.84 7.41
C PRO A 32 -4.94 -31.21 6.82
N GLY A 33 -4.14 -32.00 7.53
CA GLY A 33 -3.80 -33.37 7.11
C GLY A 33 -5.04 -34.27 7.06
N LEU A 34 -5.93 -34.18 8.05
CA LEU A 34 -7.18 -34.90 8.05
C LEU A 34 -8.10 -34.45 6.91
N CYS A 35 -8.26 -33.12 6.70
CA CYS A 35 -9.05 -32.59 5.59
C CYS A 35 -8.52 -33.07 4.24
N LEU A 36 -7.21 -33.02 4.04
CA LEU A 36 -6.57 -33.50 2.81
C LEU A 36 -6.73 -35.02 2.62
N ALA A 37 -6.60 -35.79 3.69
CA ALA A 37 -6.81 -37.25 3.64
C ALA A 37 -8.23 -37.60 3.22
N LEU A 38 -9.24 -36.88 3.75
CA LEU A 38 -10.64 -37.06 3.35
C LEU A 38 -10.89 -36.63 1.90
N ALA A 39 -10.24 -35.55 1.42
CA ALA A 39 -10.31 -35.13 0.02
C ALA A 39 -9.70 -36.17 -0.92
N VAL A 40 -8.56 -36.76 -0.56
CA VAL A 40 -7.93 -37.84 -1.34
C VAL A 40 -8.81 -39.09 -1.32
N LEU A 41 -9.34 -39.46 -0.15
CA LEU A 41 -10.22 -40.64 -0.04
C LEU A 41 -11.49 -40.47 -0.90
N TYR A 42 -12.04 -39.25 -0.98
CA TYR A 42 -13.18 -38.94 -1.85
C TYR A 42 -12.90 -39.23 -3.34
N VAL A 43 -11.70 -38.89 -3.81
CA VAL A 43 -11.31 -39.12 -5.22
C VAL A 43 -11.00 -40.57 -5.54
N VAL A 44 -10.41 -41.30 -4.58
CA VAL A 44 -9.99 -42.72 -4.80
C VAL A 44 -11.16 -43.67 -4.81
N LEU A 45 -12.23 -43.34 -4.07
CA LEU A 45 -13.41 -44.22 -3.99
C LEU A 45 -14.37 -43.95 -5.15
N PRO A 46 -15.08 -44.99 -5.64
CA PRO A 46 -16.11 -44.77 -6.64
C PRO A 46 -17.26 -43.95 -6.06
N TYR A 47 -17.81 -43.05 -6.89
CA TYR A 47 -18.93 -42.23 -6.48
C TYR A 47 -20.13 -43.02 -6.00
N GLY A 48 -20.69 -42.68 -4.87
CA GLY A 48 -21.82 -43.37 -4.24
C GLY A 48 -22.07 -42.87 -2.81
N ARG A 49 -22.90 -43.61 -2.06
CA ARG A 49 -23.32 -43.20 -0.70
C ARG A 49 -22.15 -42.95 0.26
N LEU A 50 -21.08 -43.72 0.15
CA LEU A 50 -19.92 -43.59 1.02
C LEU A 50 -19.15 -42.26 0.71
N THR A 51 -18.94 -41.93 -0.55
CA THR A 51 -18.28 -40.71 -0.96
C THR A 51 -19.13 -39.47 -0.61
N ALA A 52 -20.46 -39.56 -0.70
CA ALA A 52 -21.37 -38.53 -0.21
C ALA A 52 -21.18 -38.23 1.29
N VAL A 53 -21.12 -39.27 2.11
CA VAL A 53 -20.85 -39.12 3.56
C VAL A 53 -19.47 -38.53 3.81
N ILE A 54 -18.42 -38.98 3.07
CA ILE A 54 -17.05 -38.47 3.19
C ILE A 54 -17.02 -36.96 2.86
N TYR A 55 -17.75 -36.53 1.84
CA TYR A 55 -17.81 -35.13 1.43
C TYR A 55 -18.38 -34.23 2.55
N VAL A 56 -19.53 -34.62 3.11
CA VAL A 56 -20.16 -33.90 4.23
C VAL A 56 -19.26 -33.90 5.48
N VAL A 57 -18.62 -35.04 5.78
CA VAL A 57 -17.68 -35.15 6.91
C VAL A 57 -16.45 -34.27 6.68
N ALA A 58 -15.89 -34.22 5.48
CA ALA A 58 -14.72 -33.41 5.16
C ALA A 58 -15.01 -31.90 5.34
N THR A 59 -16.17 -31.43 4.88
CA THR A 59 -16.58 -30.02 5.07
C THR A 59 -16.87 -29.71 6.53
N ALA A 60 -17.51 -30.62 7.27
CA ALA A 60 -17.74 -30.47 8.72
C ALA A 60 -16.42 -30.43 9.51
N VAL A 61 -15.45 -31.28 9.16
CA VAL A 61 -14.10 -31.30 9.76
C VAL A 61 -13.39 -29.97 9.51
N ALA A 62 -13.48 -29.41 8.30
CA ALA A 62 -12.88 -28.12 7.98
C ALA A 62 -13.52 -26.97 8.80
N ALA A 63 -14.85 -26.94 8.90
CA ALA A 63 -15.56 -25.96 9.74
C ALA A 63 -15.18 -26.09 11.23
N ALA A 64 -15.16 -27.33 11.76
CA ALA A 64 -14.77 -27.62 13.14
C ALA A 64 -13.30 -27.27 13.42
N ALA A 65 -12.41 -27.50 12.44
CA ALA A 65 -11.01 -27.11 12.54
C ALA A 65 -10.87 -25.60 12.76
N ILE A 66 -11.52 -24.78 11.93
CA ILE A 66 -11.47 -23.32 12.05
C ILE A 66 -12.09 -22.83 13.37
N ALA A 67 -13.26 -23.35 13.74
CA ALA A 67 -13.89 -23.01 15.02
C ALA A 67 -13.01 -23.39 16.24
N THR A 68 -12.29 -24.50 16.14
CA THR A 68 -11.34 -24.93 17.18
C THR A 68 -10.10 -24.03 17.21
N ALA A 69 -9.58 -23.61 16.04
CA ALA A 69 -8.50 -22.63 15.95
C ALA A 69 -8.90 -21.30 16.61
N CYS A 70 -10.12 -20.80 16.34
CA CYS A 70 -10.64 -19.59 16.96
C CYS A 70 -10.73 -19.68 18.51
N ARG A 71 -11.04 -20.86 19.03
CA ARG A 71 -11.12 -21.08 20.49
C ARG A 71 -9.78 -21.24 21.17
N LYS A 72 -8.83 -21.93 20.51
CA LYS A 72 -7.52 -22.28 21.08
C LYS A 72 -6.44 -21.21 20.85
N GLN A 73 -6.45 -20.57 19.70
CA GLN A 73 -5.47 -19.54 19.35
C GLN A 73 -5.99 -18.15 19.76
N ARG A 74 -5.72 -17.75 20.99
CA ARG A 74 -6.15 -16.44 21.54
C ARG A 74 -5.52 -15.22 20.83
N ARG A 75 -4.54 -15.42 19.94
CA ARG A 75 -3.78 -14.36 19.24
C ARG A 75 -4.04 -14.32 17.75
N LEU A 76 -5.11 -14.94 17.24
CA LEU A 76 -5.46 -14.84 15.83
C LEU A 76 -5.62 -13.36 15.41
N TYR A 77 -5.03 -13.00 14.30
CA TYR A 77 -5.30 -11.71 13.69
C TYR A 77 -6.78 -11.65 13.26
N ARG A 78 -7.51 -10.67 13.77
CA ARG A 78 -8.95 -10.46 13.50
C ARG A 78 -9.83 -11.73 13.72
N PRO A 79 -9.97 -12.19 14.93
CA PRO A 79 -10.67 -13.45 15.24
C PRO A 79 -12.12 -13.48 14.74
N VAL A 80 -12.80 -12.33 14.66
CA VAL A 80 -14.17 -12.24 14.14
C VAL A 80 -14.25 -12.71 12.68
N ALA A 81 -13.25 -12.37 11.85
CA ALA A 81 -13.24 -12.82 10.46
C ALA A 81 -13.15 -14.35 10.35
N TRP A 82 -12.32 -14.98 11.19
CA TRP A 82 -12.22 -16.44 11.23
C TRP A 82 -13.50 -17.14 11.74
N TRP A 83 -14.20 -16.51 12.69
CA TRP A 83 -15.53 -17.01 13.09
C TRP A 83 -16.57 -16.91 11.97
N LEU A 84 -16.52 -15.86 11.14
CA LEU A 84 -17.37 -15.74 9.96
C LEU A 84 -17.05 -16.83 8.94
N VAL A 85 -15.76 -17.13 8.70
CA VAL A 85 -15.34 -18.24 7.82
C VAL A 85 -15.85 -19.59 8.37
N ALA A 86 -15.71 -19.84 9.68
CA ALA A 86 -16.23 -21.05 10.30
C ALA A 86 -17.76 -21.14 10.14
N GLY A 87 -18.48 -20.03 10.32
CA GLY A 87 -19.93 -19.95 10.09
C GLY A 87 -20.33 -20.24 8.65
N ALA A 88 -19.60 -19.65 7.68
CA ALA A 88 -19.82 -19.90 6.25
C ALA A 88 -19.66 -21.39 5.92
N LEU A 89 -18.56 -22.03 6.34
CA LEU A 89 -18.34 -23.47 6.11
C LEU A 89 -19.36 -24.34 6.86
N THR A 90 -19.86 -23.90 7.99
CA THR A 90 -20.94 -24.61 8.70
C THR A 90 -22.25 -24.58 7.89
N LEU A 91 -22.62 -23.42 7.33
CA LEU A 91 -23.77 -23.32 6.44
C LEU A 91 -23.58 -24.18 5.19
N THR A 92 -22.41 -24.12 4.56
CA THR A 92 -22.07 -24.97 3.41
C THR A 92 -22.21 -26.46 3.76
N THR A 93 -21.72 -26.89 4.93
CA THR A 93 -21.85 -28.27 5.42
C THR A 93 -23.31 -28.69 5.56
N ILE A 94 -24.16 -27.81 6.13
CA ILE A 94 -25.61 -28.06 6.25
C ILE A 94 -26.23 -28.22 4.84
N GLY A 95 -25.86 -27.32 3.91
CA GLY A 95 -26.31 -27.41 2.51
C GLY A 95 -25.95 -28.75 1.88
N HIS A 96 -24.70 -29.22 2.04
CA HIS A 96 -24.28 -30.53 1.53
C HIS A 96 -25.06 -31.69 2.17
N GLY A 97 -25.28 -31.62 3.49
CA GLY A 97 -26.08 -32.61 4.18
C GLY A 97 -27.53 -32.73 3.65
N ILE A 98 -28.15 -31.56 3.39
CA ILE A 98 -29.52 -31.50 2.83
C ILE A 98 -29.52 -32.01 1.38
N TRP A 99 -28.54 -31.58 0.55
CA TRP A 99 -28.46 -32.00 -0.84
C TRP A 99 -28.29 -33.52 -0.98
N TYR A 100 -27.36 -34.13 -0.23
CA TYR A 100 -27.16 -35.58 -0.24
C TYR A 100 -28.34 -36.35 0.40
N TRP A 101 -29.02 -35.74 1.36
CA TRP A 101 -30.25 -36.34 1.90
C TRP A 101 -31.37 -36.43 0.85
N LEU A 102 -31.55 -35.36 0.07
CA LEU A 102 -32.53 -35.35 -1.04
C LEU A 102 -32.13 -36.33 -2.14
N ASP A 103 -30.84 -36.40 -2.51
CA ASP A 103 -30.30 -37.36 -3.47
C ASP A 103 -30.55 -38.81 -3.04
N LEU A 104 -30.38 -39.12 -1.73
CA LEU A 104 -30.69 -40.46 -1.17
C LEU A 104 -32.18 -40.83 -1.27
N LEU A 105 -33.07 -39.85 -1.28
CA LEU A 105 -34.50 -40.03 -1.49
C LEU A 105 -34.87 -40.11 -2.97
N GLY A 106 -33.91 -39.97 -3.89
CA GLY A 106 -34.17 -39.91 -5.32
C GLY A 106 -34.87 -38.61 -5.76
N LEU A 107 -34.75 -37.55 -4.95
CA LEU A 107 -35.32 -36.23 -5.24
C LEU A 107 -34.18 -35.30 -5.70
N GLU A 108 -34.34 -34.70 -6.87
CA GLU A 108 -33.42 -33.72 -7.41
C GLU A 108 -34.10 -32.36 -7.65
N PRO A 109 -34.69 -31.76 -6.58
CA PRO A 109 -35.33 -30.46 -6.76
C PRO A 109 -34.29 -29.38 -7.08
N PHE A 110 -34.59 -28.55 -8.07
CA PHE A 110 -33.82 -27.34 -8.34
C PHE A 110 -34.77 -26.16 -8.58
N PRO A 111 -34.66 -25.07 -7.79
CA PRO A 111 -33.84 -24.89 -6.60
C PRO A 111 -34.25 -25.82 -5.41
N SER A 112 -33.26 -26.14 -4.58
CA SER A 112 -33.48 -26.94 -3.38
C SER A 112 -33.36 -26.10 -2.09
N THR A 113 -33.76 -26.68 -0.96
CA THR A 113 -33.51 -26.06 0.35
C THR A 113 -32.02 -25.94 0.69
N ALA A 114 -31.15 -26.74 0.06
CA ALA A 114 -29.70 -26.66 0.21
C ALA A 114 -29.16 -25.30 -0.32
N ASP A 115 -29.74 -24.77 -1.40
CA ASP A 115 -29.31 -23.51 -2.03
C ASP A 115 -29.43 -22.30 -1.07
N ILE A 116 -30.39 -22.33 -0.14
CA ILE A 116 -30.54 -21.29 0.90
C ILE A 116 -29.28 -21.23 1.75
N PHE A 117 -28.74 -22.37 2.16
CA PHE A 117 -27.55 -22.45 3.01
C PHE A 117 -26.27 -22.10 2.24
N TYR A 118 -26.15 -22.57 1.00
CA TYR A 118 -25.02 -22.23 0.15
C TYR A 118 -24.96 -20.71 -0.11
N LEU A 119 -26.08 -20.11 -0.51
CA LEU A 119 -26.13 -18.67 -0.78
C LEU A 119 -25.95 -17.83 0.49
N ALA A 120 -26.44 -18.30 1.66
CA ALA A 120 -26.23 -17.62 2.94
C ALA A 120 -24.76 -17.67 3.42
N ALA A 121 -23.94 -18.58 2.92
CA ALA A 121 -22.51 -18.64 3.24
C ALA A 121 -21.71 -17.50 2.59
N TYR A 122 -22.10 -17.02 1.40
CA TYR A 122 -21.38 -15.97 0.67
C TYR A 122 -21.26 -14.63 1.43
N PRO A 123 -22.33 -14.06 2.02
CA PRO A 123 -22.20 -12.85 2.83
C PRO A 123 -21.22 -12.98 3.99
N LEU A 124 -21.13 -14.17 4.60
CA LEU A 124 -20.17 -14.43 5.67
C LEU A 124 -18.73 -14.47 5.14
N PHE A 125 -18.49 -15.13 4.00
CA PHE A 125 -17.18 -15.08 3.33
C PHE A 125 -16.81 -13.66 2.94
N MET A 126 -17.73 -12.90 2.32
CA MET A 126 -17.50 -11.51 1.93
C MET A 126 -17.13 -10.64 3.15
N ALA A 127 -17.89 -10.75 4.24
CA ALA A 127 -17.61 -10.02 5.47
C ALA A 127 -16.25 -10.42 6.09
N ALA A 128 -15.90 -11.71 6.07
CA ALA A 128 -14.63 -12.20 6.55
C ALA A 128 -13.45 -11.64 5.75
N LEU A 129 -13.51 -11.73 4.42
CA LEU A 129 -12.46 -11.20 3.52
C LEU A 129 -12.35 -9.67 3.63
N TRP A 130 -13.48 -8.97 3.73
CA TRP A 130 -13.47 -7.54 3.97
C TRP A 130 -12.76 -7.19 5.27
N LEU A 131 -13.12 -7.86 6.39
CA LEU A 131 -12.50 -7.64 7.69
C LEU A 131 -10.99 -7.96 7.67
N LEU A 132 -10.56 -9.04 7.00
CA LEU A 132 -9.15 -9.39 6.87
C LEU A 132 -8.37 -8.36 6.05
N GLY A 133 -8.99 -7.72 5.08
CA GLY A 133 -8.39 -6.67 4.25
C GLY A 133 -8.51 -5.26 4.82
N CYS A 134 -9.30 -4.98 5.86
CA CYS A 134 -9.42 -3.64 6.44
C CYS A 134 -8.14 -3.21 7.15
N ARG A 135 -7.58 -2.07 6.79
CA ARG A 135 -6.51 -1.37 7.51
C ARG A 135 -7.02 -0.04 8.07
N THR A 136 -6.34 0.45 9.10
CA THR A 136 -6.67 1.73 9.74
C THR A 136 -6.09 2.92 8.97
N ASP A 137 -5.03 2.71 8.14
CA ASP A 137 -4.37 3.75 7.38
C ASP A 137 -4.25 3.42 5.89
N ARG A 138 -4.78 4.31 5.06
CA ARG A 138 -4.59 4.50 3.61
C ARG A 138 -4.53 3.23 2.75
N ASP A 139 -5.70 2.69 2.44
CA ASP A 139 -5.86 1.47 1.64
C ASP A 139 -6.51 1.68 0.25
N ASP A 140 -6.65 2.94 -0.17
CA ASP A 140 -7.43 3.31 -1.36
C ASP A 140 -6.90 2.69 -2.66
N GLY A 141 -5.59 2.46 -2.73
CA GLY A 141 -4.96 1.92 -3.92
C GLY A 141 -5.25 0.44 -4.20
N ALA A 142 -5.20 -0.42 -3.17
CA ALA A 142 -5.43 -1.85 -3.35
C ALA A 142 -6.89 -2.17 -3.63
N LEU A 143 -7.82 -1.44 -3.01
CA LEU A 143 -9.25 -1.57 -3.29
C LEU A 143 -9.58 -1.14 -4.71
N SER A 144 -9.07 0.02 -5.15
CA SER A 144 -9.29 0.52 -6.52
C SER A 144 -8.76 -0.47 -7.56
N ASP A 145 -7.56 -1.01 -7.37
CA ASP A 145 -6.97 -1.99 -8.28
C ASP A 145 -7.78 -3.30 -8.30
N ALA A 146 -8.25 -3.77 -7.14
CA ALA A 146 -9.11 -4.95 -7.04
C ALA A 146 -10.47 -4.73 -7.74
N LEU A 147 -11.06 -3.54 -7.62
CA LEU A 147 -12.30 -3.18 -8.29
C LEU A 147 -12.13 -3.07 -9.81
N ILE A 148 -10.99 -2.56 -10.31
CA ILE A 148 -10.67 -2.52 -11.74
C ILE A 148 -10.69 -3.94 -12.32
N VAL A 149 -9.95 -4.87 -11.72
CA VAL A 149 -9.88 -6.26 -12.19
C VAL A 149 -11.23 -6.97 -11.98
N GLY A 150 -11.90 -6.74 -10.85
CA GLY A 150 -13.21 -7.30 -10.53
C GLY A 150 -14.30 -6.85 -11.50
N THR A 151 -14.32 -5.58 -11.88
CA THR A 151 -15.26 -5.07 -12.90
C THR A 151 -15.07 -5.77 -14.24
N SER A 152 -13.82 -5.98 -14.66
CA SER A 152 -13.50 -6.70 -15.89
C SER A 152 -13.91 -8.17 -15.83
N ALA A 153 -13.66 -8.83 -14.67
CA ALA A 153 -14.11 -10.19 -14.42
C ALA A 153 -15.65 -10.30 -14.45
N THR A 154 -16.36 -9.27 -13.96
CA THR A 154 -17.82 -9.21 -13.97
C THR A 154 -18.38 -9.22 -15.40
N VAL A 155 -17.79 -8.47 -16.33
CA VAL A 155 -18.24 -8.49 -17.73
C VAL A 155 -18.00 -9.84 -18.37
N LEU A 156 -16.84 -10.45 -18.13
CA LEU A 156 -16.54 -11.78 -18.63
C LEU A 156 -17.48 -12.84 -18.02
N GLY A 157 -17.70 -12.80 -16.70
CA GLY A 157 -18.62 -13.70 -16.00
C GLY A 157 -20.07 -13.54 -16.46
N TRP A 158 -20.50 -12.29 -16.69
CA TRP A 158 -21.81 -12.03 -17.30
C TRP A 158 -21.92 -12.70 -18.68
N ALA A 159 -20.93 -12.50 -19.56
CA ALA A 159 -20.96 -13.04 -20.91
C ALA A 159 -20.97 -14.58 -20.94
N LEU A 160 -20.16 -15.21 -20.11
CA LEU A 160 -19.92 -16.66 -20.13
C LEU A 160 -20.87 -17.46 -19.25
N LEU A 161 -21.34 -16.89 -18.13
CA LEU A 161 -22.09 -17.65 -17.13
C LEU A 161 -23.52 -17.15 -16.94
N ILE A 162 -23.77 -15.84 -16.92
CA ILE A 162 -25.10 -15.30 -16.59
C ILE A 162 -25.97 -15.18 -17.85
N SER A 163 -25.43 -14.64 -18.94
CA SER A 163 -26.18 -14.42 -20.18
C SER A 163 -26.80 -15.71 -20.76
N PRO A 164 -26.12 -16.88 -20.75
CA PRO A 164 -26.72 -18.14 -21.21
C PRO A 164 -27.97 -18.54 -20.40
N TYR A 165 -27.91 -18.43 -19.05
CA TYR A 165 -29.08 -18.73 -18.22
C TYR A 165 -30.25 -17.78 -18.49
N MET A 166 -29.97 -16.50 -18.71
CA MET A 166 -30.99 -15.49 -19.00
C MET A 166 -31.68 -15.66 -20.37
N GLN A 167 -31.07 -16.43 -21.25
CA GLN A 167 -31.61 -16.71 -22.59
C GLN A 167 -32.31 -18.08 -22.70
N ASP A 168 -32.23 -18.89 -21.64
CA ASP A 168 -32.86 -20.21 -21.60
C ASP A 168 -34.36 -20.11 -21.22
N PRO A 169 -35.30 -20.28 -22.17
CA PRO A 169 -36.73 -20.16 -21.92
C PRO A 169 -37.31 -21.36 -21.15
N SER A 170 -36.52 -22.43 -20.94
CA SER A 170 -36.97 -23.62 -20.22
C SER A 170 -36.92 -23.45 -18.70
N LEU A 171 -36.15 -22.44 -18.19
CA LEU A 171 -35.98 -22.18 -16.78
C LEU A 171 -37.17 -21.41 -16.19
N SER A 172 -37.69 -21.90 -15.06
CA SER A 172 -38.61 -21.15 -14.22
C SER A 172 -37.94 -19.93 -13.61
N MET A 173 -38.70 -18.93 -13.15
CA MET A 173 -38.15 -17.72 -12.53
C MET A 173 -37.28 -18.04 -11.28
N SER A 174 -37.68 -19.02 -10.47
CA SER A 174 -36.89 -19.44 -9.30
C SER A 174 -35.56 -20.10 -9.68
N GLN A 175 -35.57 -20.94 -10.71
CA GLN A 175 -34.35 -21.54 -11.26
C GLN A 175 -33.40 -20.48 -11.81
N LEU A 176 -33.92 -19.53 -12.57
CA LEU A 176 -33.14 -18.43 -13.12
C LEU A 176 -32.49 -17.59 -12.01
N ILE A 177 -33.25 -17.21 -10.98
CA ILE A 177 -32.73 -16.40 -9.85
C ILE A 177 -31.60 -17.14 -9.14
N VAL A 178 -31.79 -18.40 -8.81
CA VAL A 178 -30.78 -19.19 -8.07
C VAL A 178 -29.55 -19.45 -8.94
N SER A 179 -29.74 -19.85 -10.23
CA SER A 179 -28.60 -20.07 -11.17
C SER A 179 -27.77 -18.81 -11.39
N ALA A 180 -28.38 -17.61 -11.40
CA ALA A 180 -27.68 -16.35 -11.54
C ALA A 180 -27.03 -15.87 -10.24
N ALA A 181 -27.60 -16.23 -9.07
CA ALA A 181 -27.13 -15.76 -7.77
C ALA A 181 -25.70 -16.25 -7.44
N TYR A 182 -25.36 -17.50 -7.80
CA TYR A 182 -24.01 -18.05 -7.57
C TYR A 182 -22.92 -17.30 -8.34
N PRO A 183 -22.97 -17.17 -9.68
CA PRO A 183 -21.98 -16.38 -10.40
C PRO A 183 -21.91 -14.91 -9.93
N ILE A 184 -23.04 -14.30 -9.57
CA ILE A 184 -23.04 -12.93 -9.05
C ILE A 184 -22.28 -12.86 -7.73
N ALA A 185 -22.49 -13.81 -6.81
CA ALA A 185 -21.80 -13.86 -5.53
C ALA A 185 -20.29 -14.07 -5.72
N ASP A 186 -19.88 -14.95 -6.65
CA ASP A 186 -18.47 -15.18 -7.00
C ASP A 186 -17.80 -13.92 -7.56
N LEU A 187 -18.51 -13.19 -8.44
CA LEU A 187 -18.01 -11.94 -9.01
C LEU A 187 -17.80 -10.84 -7.94
N ILE A 188 -18.56 -10.87 -6.83
CA ILE A 188 -18.34 -9.99 -5.68
C ILE A 188 -17.16 -10.47 -4.82
N LEU A 189 -16.93 -11.78 -4.71
CA LEU A 189 -15.80 -12.34 -3.98
C LEU A 189 -14.46 -12.06 -4.65
N ILE A 190 -14.40 -12.07 -6.00
CA ILE A 190 -13.16 -11.84 -6.77
C ILE A 190 -12.41 -10.57 -6.34
N PRO A 191 -13.02 -9.36 -6.33
CA PRO A 191 -12.30 -8.16 -5.91
C PRO A 191 -11.86 -8.21 -4.43
N LEU A 192 -12.59 -8.89 -3.54
CA LEU A 192 -12.18 -9.04 -2.14
C LEU A 192 -10.94 -9.93 -2.00
N VAL A 193 -10.87 -11.02 -2.76
CA VAL A 193 -9.68 -11.89 -2.82
C VAL A 193 -8.51 -11.17 -3.44
N LEU A 194 -8.72 -10.45 -4.56
CA LEU A 194 -7.70 -9.65 -5.22
C LEU A 194 -7.16 -8.53 -4.32
N ARG A 195 -8.04 -7.87 -3.57
CA ARG A 195 -7.64 -6.87 -2.58
C ARG A 195 -6.65 -7.46 -1.58
N LEU A 196 -6.92 -8.64 -1.03
CA LEU A 196 -5.99 -9.31 -0.13
C LEU A 196 -4.65 -9.63 -0.81
N ILE A 197 -4.66 -10.03 -2.09
CA ILE A 197 -3.43 -10.27 -2.87
C ILE A 197 -2.63 -8.97 -3.05
N PHE A 198 -3.29 -7.87 -3.38
CA PHE A 198 -2.62 -6.57 -3.61
C PHE A 198 -2.13 -5.91 -2.32
N LEU A 199 -2.75 -6.22 -1.17
CA LEU A 199 -2.32 -5.75 0.14
C LEU A 199 -1.13 -6.52 0.70
N GLN A 200 -0.87 -7.74 0.23
CA GLN A 200 0.17 -8.60 0.77
C GLN A 200 1.56 -8.12 0.36
N GLN A 201 2.28 -7.51 1.32
CA GLN A 201 3.72 -7.18 1.17
C GLN A 201 4.63 -8.26 1.76
N THR A 202 4.15 -9.05 2.71
CA THR A 202 4.90 -10.14 3.35
C THR A 202 4.28 -11.49 3.00
N ARG A 203 5.13 -12.48 2.69
CA ARG A 203 4.68 -13.85 2.37
C ARG A 203 4.35 -14.62 3.66
N ILE A 204 3.25 -14.26 4.31
CA ILE A 204 2.74 -14.98 5.48
C ILE A 204 2.02 -16.23 5.00
N LEU A 205 2.52 -17.42 5.36
CA LEU A 205 2.00 -18.71 4.88
C LEU A 205 0.51 -18.91 5.14
N ALA A 206 -0.01 -18.46 6.30
CA ALA A 206 -1.45 -18.51 6.59
C ALA A 206 -2.28 -17.76 5.53
N HIS A 207 -1.84 -16.58 5.12
CA HIS A 207 -2.52 -15.81 4.08
C HIS A 207 -2.38 -16.42 2.70
N LEU A 208 -1.24 -17.04 2.40
CA LEU A 208 -1.07 -17.79 1.13
C LEU A 208 -2.01 -19.00 1.07
N PHE A 209 -2.17 -19.74 2.17
CA PHE A 209 -3.15 -20.83 2.24
C PHE A 209 -4.58 -20.34 2.10
N LEU A 210 -4.95 -19.23 2.77
CA LEU A 210 -6.28 -18.62 2.62
C LEU A 210 -6.55 -18.22 1.17
N LEU A 211 -5.60 -17.51 0.54
CA LEU A 211 -5.74 -17.06 -0.86
C LEU A 211 -5.80 -18.24 -1.82
N ALA A 212 -4.94 -19.24 -1.66
CA ALA A 212 -4.98 -20.46 -2.49
C ALA A 212 -6.31 -21.21 -2.33
N GLY A 213 -6.84 -21.28 -1.08
CA GLY A 213 -8.13 -21.87 -0.81
C GLY A 213 -9.28 -21.09 -1.47
N MET A 214 -9.29 -19.76 -1.37
CA MET A 214 -10.32 -18.94 -2.01
C MET A 214 -10.25 -18.98 -3.54
N LEU A 215 -9.06 -19.02 -4.12
CA LEU A 215 -8.88 -19.17 -5.56
C LEU A 215 -9.34 -20.56 -6.04
N ALA A 216 -9.05 -21.62 -5.27
CA ALA A 216 -9.55 -22.96 -5.56
C ALA A 216 -11.08 -23.03 -5.47
N TYR A 217 -11.68 -22.37 -4.48
CA TYR A 217 -13.12 -22.27 -4.31
C TYR A 217 -13.79 -21.60 -5.52
N LEU A 218 -13.33 -20.39 -5.90
CA LEU A 218 -13.82 -19.67 -7.07
C LEU A 218 -13.60 -20.45 -8.37
N ALA A 219 -12.47 -21.12 -8.53
CA ALA A 219 -12.21 -21.97 -9.70
C ALA A 219 -13.20 -23.15 -9.77
N ALA A 220 -13.51 -23.79 -8.64
CA ALA A 220 -14.49 -24.86 -8.56
C ALA A 220 -15.89 -24.37 -8.96
N ASP A 221 -16.33 -23.22 -8.44
CA ASP A 221 -17.62 -22.62 -8.77
C ASP A 221 -17.73 -22.26 -10.26
N LEU A 222 -16.69 -21.69 -10.85
CA LEU A 222 -16.62 -21.38 -12.29
C LEU A 222 -16.69 -22.66 -13.15
N LEU A 223 -15.94 -23.69 -12.75
CA LEU A 223 -15.93 -24.99 -13.46
C LEU A 223 -17.29 -25.68 -13.34
N TYR A 224 -17.90 -25.65 -12.17
CA TYR A 224 -19.24 -26.19 -11.93
C TYR A 224 -20.29 -25.46 -12.78
N ALA A 225 -20.32 -24.13 -12.75
CA ALA A 225 -21.27 -23.34 -13.53
C ALA A 225 -21.11 -23.60 -15.03
N HIS A 226 -19.87 -23.59 -15.54
CA HIS A 226 -19.60 -23.89 -16.94
C HIS A 226 -19.89 -25.35 -17.29
N GLY A 227 -19.56 -26.29 -16.40
CA GLY A 227 -19.79 -27.71 -16.59
C GLY A 227 -21.27 -28.07 -16.69
N ASN A 228 -22.13 -27.41 -15.89
CA ASN A 228 -23.57 -27.55 -15.98
C ASN A 228 -24.14 -26.96 -17.30
N LEU A 229 -23.62 -25.80 -17.73
CA LEU A 229 -24.05 -25.19 -19.00
C LEU A 229 -23.72 -26.04 -20.21
N VAL A 230 -22.53 -26.67 -20.25
CA VAL A 230 -22.06 -27.45 -21.37
C VAL A 230 -22.38 -28.96 -21.24
N GLY A 231 -22.83 -29.39 -20.03
CA GLY A 231 -23.26 -30.77 -19.76
C GLY A 231 -22.13 -31.77 -19.51
N TRP A 232 -20.91 -31.30 -19.10
CA TRP A 232 -19.81 -32.22 -18.76
C TRP A 232 -19.62 -32.42 -17.25
N TYR A 233 -20.29 -31.64 -16.39
CA TYR A 233 -20.19 -31.84 -14.94
C TYR A 233 -20.77 -33.19 -14.55
N ALA A 234 -20.02 -33.93 -13.75
CA ALA A 234 -20.48 -35.15 -13.11
C ALA A 234 -20.07 -35.14 -11.62
N PRO A 235 -20.99 -35.48 -10.71
CA PRO A 235 -20.68 -35.61 -9.29
C PRO A 235 -19.54 -36.64 -9.08
N GLY A 236 -18.68 -36.40 -8.09
CA GLY A 236 -17.51 -37.24 -7.82
C GLY A 236 -16.27 -36.88 -8.64
N GLY A 237 -16.36 -35.88 -9.51
CA GLY A 237 -15.31 -35.46 -10.41
C GLY A 237 -14.27 -34.51 -9.79
N PHE A 238 -13.39 -33.98 -10.65
CA PHE A 238 -12.32 -33.06 -10.27
C PHE A 238 -12.84 -31.78 -9.63
N THR A 239 -14.01 -31.28 -10.03
CA THR A 239 -14.63 -30.05 -9.49
C THR A 239 -14.93 -30.20 -8.00
N ASP A 240 -15.50 -31.33 -7.60
CA ASP A 240 -15.84 -31.61 -6.19
C ASP A 240 -14.59 -31.70 -5.32
N TRP A 241 -13.53 -32.32 -5.86
CA TRP A 241 -12.23 -32.38 -5.19
C TRP A 241 -11.65 -30.99 -4.98
N LEU A 242 -11.81 -30.09 -5.94
CA LEU A 242 -11.28 -28.73 -5.86
C LEU A 242 -11.95 -27.94 -4.72
N TRP A 243 -13.24 -28.12 -4.47
CA TRP A 243 -13.91 -27.56 -3.29
C TRP A 243 -13.35 -28.15 -1.98
N LEU A 244 -13.16 -29.47 -1.92
CA LEU A 244 -12.58 -30.13 -0.73
C LEU A 244 -11.15 -29.61 -0.46
N LEU A 245 -10.34 -29.43 -1.50
CA LEU A 245 -9.02 -28.83 -1.41
C LEU A 245 -9.10 -27.39 -0.89
N ALA A 246 -10.05 -26.60 -1.39
CA ALA A 246 -10.28 -25.24 -0.93
C ALA A 246 -10.56 -25.18 0.58
N TYR A 247 -11.46 -26.03 1.07
CA TYR A 247 -11.78 -26.11 2.50
C TYR A 247 -10.60 -26.56 3.35
N ALA A 248 -9.80 -27.50 2.87
CA ALA A 248 -8.58 -27.97 3.54
C ALA A 248 -7.53 -26.85 3.65
N LEU A 249 -7.34 -26.07 2.59
CA LEU A 249 -6.41 -24.91 2.56
C LEU A 249 -6.87 -23.79 3.51
N VAL A 250 -8.16 -23.47 3.54
CA VAL A 250 -8.72 -22.48 4.46
C VAL A 250 -8.58 -22.94 5.93
N ALA A 251 -8.80 -24.23 6.21
CA ALA A 251 -8.55 -24.80 7.53
C ALA A 251 -7.05 -24.74 7.91
N ALA A 252 -6.15 -25.03 6.95
CA ALA A 252 -4.72 -24.89 7.15
C ALA A 252 -4.32 -23.45 7.47
N ALA A 253 -4.91 -22.46 6.80
CA ALA A 253 -4.68 -21.06 7.05
C ALA A 253 -4.99 -20.67 8.50
N ALA A 254 -6.14 -21.11 9.03
CA ALA A 254 -6.57 -20.80 10.39
C ALA A 254 -5.69 -21.44 11.46
N TRP A 255 -5.10 -22.61 11.19
CA TRP A 255 -4.25 -23.35 12.15
C TRP A 255 -2.78 -22.99 12.07
N HIS A 256 -2.33 -22.40 10.96
CA HIS A 256 -0.92 -22.07 10.81
C HIS A 256 -0.47 -21.02 11.85
N PRO A 257 0.70 -21.18 12.50
CA PRO A 257 1.18 -20.25 13.52
C PRO A 257 1.23 -18.79 13.07
N SER A 258 1.50 -18.56 11.78
CA SER A 258 1.53 -17.20 11.21
C SER A 258 0.16 -16.54 11.06
N ALA A 259 -0.95 -17.22 11.35
CA ALA A 259 -2.28 -16.62 11.35
C ALA A 259 -2.47 -15.55 12.46
N ALA A 260 -1.58 -15.56 13.46
CA ALA A 260 -1.51 -14.55 14.51
C ALA A 260 -0.76 -13.28 14.08
N LEU A 261 0.01 -13.34 12.99
CA LEU A 261 0.81 -12.21 12.53
C LEU A 261 -0.05 -11.22 11.73
N GLU A 262 0.19 -9.94 11.96
CA GLU A 262 -0.40 -8.91 11.13
C GLU A 262 0.28 -8.91 9.75
N PRO A 263 -0.48 -9.07 8.64
CA PRO A 263 0.11 -9.26 7.31
C PRO A 263 0.76 -8.01 6.72
N PHE A 264 0.66 -6.87 7.41
CA PHE A 264 0.89 -5.55 6.82
C PHE A 264 1.91 -4.72 7.60
N ILE A 265 2.98 -5.35 8.08
CA ILE A 265 4.04 -4.63 8.80
C ILE A 265 4.80 -3.73 7.82
N HIS A 266 4.67 -2.41 8.02
CA HIS A 266 5.35 -1.31 7.31
C HIS A 266 5.11 -1.24 5.80
N ALA A 267 4.10 -0.49 5.41
CA ALA A 267 3.98 0.05 4.06
C ALA A 267 4.93 1.24 3.88
N SER A 268 6.22 0.96 3.75
CA SER A 268 7.14 1.87 3.10
C SER A 268 7.00 1.62 1.59
N ASN A 269 6.41 2.60 0.89
CA ASN A 269 6.36 2.68 -0.56
C ASN A 269 5.80 1.44 -1.27
N ALA A 270 4.48 1.37 -1.41
CA ALA A 270 3.85 0.47 -2.36
C ALA A 270 4.17 0.94 -3.79
N GLU A 271 5.42 0.72 -4.24
CA GLU A 271 5.75 0.82 -5.64
C GLU A 271 4.80 -0.09 -6.41
N LEU A 272 4.08 0.48 -7.37
CA LEU A 272 3.30 -0.31 -8.31
C LEU A 272 4.26 -1.26 -9.03
N SER A 273 4.25 -2.54 -8.67
CA SER A 273 5.09 -3.51 -9.37
C SER A 273 4.68 -3.54 -10.85
N ARG A 274 5.65 -3.71 -11.76
CA ARG A 274 5.38 -3.82 -13.20
C ARG A 274 4.32 -4.88 -13.52
N ARG A 275 4.27 -5.96 -12.72
CA ARG A 275 3.25 -7.03 -12.83
C ARG A 275 1.84 -6.51 -12.51
N ARG A 276 1.70 -5.69 -11.49
CA ARG A 276 0.41 -5.10 -11.09
C ARG A 276 -0.09 -4.12 -12.14
N LEU A 277 0.79 -3.26 -12.67
CA LEU A 277 0.46 -2.37 -13.80
C LEU A 277 0.02 -3.15 -15.04
N PHE A 278 0.72 -4.24 -15.38
CA PHE A 278 0.35 -5.11 -16.50
C PHE A 278 -1.05 -5.71 -16.31
N LEU A 279 -1.35 -6.26 -15.12
CA LEU A 279 -2.68 -6.81 -14.82
C LEU A 279 -3.79 -5.78 -14.94
N LEU A 280 -3.57 -4.57 -14.43
CA LEU A 280 -4.54 -3.46 -14.54
C LEU A 280 -4.74 -3.04 -16.00
N SER A 281 -3.67 -2.99 -16.78
CA SER A 281 -3.76 -2.66 -18.22
C SER A 281 -4.55 -3.72 -19.00
N VAL A 282 -4.25 -5.01 -18.75
CA VAL A 282 -5.00 -6.12 -19.39
C VAL A 282 -6.48 -6.05 -18.99
N ALA A 283 -6.78 -5.87 -17.70
CA ALA A 283 -8.13 -5.74 -17.21
C ALA A 283 -8.87 -4.56 -17.87
N SER A 284 -8.21 -3.41 -18.02
CA SER A 284 -8.80 -2.21 -18.62
C SER A 284 -9.13 -2.39 -20.11
N VAL A 285 -8.37 -3.19 -20.83
CA VAL A 285 -8.61 -3.47 -22.27
C VAL A 285 -9.63 -4.58 -22.48
N LEU A 286 -9.78 -5.50 -21.52
CA LEU A 286 -10.63 -6.68 -21.66
C LEU A 286 -12.10 -6.32 -21.89
N VAL A 287 -12.64 -5.35 -21.16
CA VAL A 287 -14.06 -4.92 -21.30
C VAL A 287 -14.36 -4.35 -22.68
N PRO A 288 -13.64 -3.35 -23.19
CA PRO A 288 -13.83 -2.88 -24.56
C PRO A 288 -13.67 -3.98 -25.61
N ALA A 289 -12.71 -4.89 -25.43
CA ALA A 289 -12.49 -6.01 -26.35
C ALA A 289 -13.70 -6.96 -26.38
N ILE A 290 -14.28 -7.31 -25.24
CA ILE A 290 -15.49 -8.14 -25.16
C ILE A 290 -16.65 -7.44 -25.85
N ILE A 291 -16.85 -6.13 -25.61
CA ILE A 291 -17.92 -5.36 -26.27
C ILE A 291 -17.77 -5.40 -27.80
N LEU A 292 -16.55 -5.17 -28.30
CA LEU A 292 -16.28 -5.19 -29.75
C LEU A 292 -16.54 -6.57 -30.39
N LEU A 293 -16.17 -7.63 -29.69
CA LEU A 293 -16.34 -9.00 -30.16
C LEU A 293 -17.82 -9.46 -30.14
N THR A 294 -18.64 -8.87 -29.27
CA THR A 294 -20.03 -9.30 -29.04
C THR A 294 -21.09 -8.29 -29.56
N ALA A 295 -20.67 -7.14 -30.08
CA ALA A 295 -21.54 -6.02 -30.45
C ALA A 295 -22.67 -6.37 -31.44
N GLY A 296 -22.56 -7.45 -32.19
CA GLY A 296 -23.60 -7.93 -33.09
C GLY A 296 -24.52 -9.03 -32.55
N TRP A 297 -24.31 -9.52 -31.33
CA TRP A 297 -24.87 -10.79 -30.85
C TRP A 297 -25.87 -10.62 -29.69
N ASP A 298 -25.60 -9.70 -28.74
CA ASP A 298 -26.45 -9.48 -27.57
C ASP A 298 -26.47 -8.01 -27.15
N THR A 299 -27.60 -7.33 -27.31
CA THR A 299 -27.79 -5.93 -26.92
C THR A 299 -27.71 -5.74 -25.38
N LYS A 300 -28.06 -6.76 -24.56
CA LYS A 300 -27.96 -6.70 -23.10
C LYS A 300 -26.49 -6.72 -22.67
N LEU A 301 -25.68 -7.59 -23.28
CA LEU A 301 -24.26 -7.68 -23.04
C LEU A 301 -23.53 -6.37 -23.39
N VAL A 302 -23.89 -5.75 -24.53
CA VAL A 302 -23.35 -4.45 -24.94
C VAL A 302 -23.66 -3.36 -23.91
N ARG A 303 -24.88 -3.33 -23.36
CA ARG A 303 -25.26 -2.35 -22.32
C ARG A 303 -24.49 -2.59 -21.01
N VAL A 304 -24.41 -3.82 -20.53
CA VAL A 304 -23.64 -4.18 -19.34
C VAL A 304 -22.17 -3.82 -19.51
N GLY A 305 -21.60 -4.15 -20.67
CA GLY A 305 -20.23 -3.81 -21.02
C GLY A 305 -19.97 -2.30 -21.09
N ALA A 306 -20.92 -1.52 -21.64
CA ALA A 306 -20.80 -0.06 -21.70
C ALA A 306 -20.81 0.57 -20.28
N ILE A 307 -21.71 0.11 -19.40
CA ILE A 307 -21.75 0.56 -18.00
C ILE A 307 -20.44 0.20 -17.31
N ALA A 308 -19.97 -1.04 -17.45
CA ALA A 308 -18.72 -1.50 -16.87
C ALA A 308 -17.50 -0.71 -17.38
N ALA A 309 -17.48 -0.34 -18.68
CA ALA A 309 -16.43 0.49 -19.26
C ALA A 309 -16.39 1.90 -18.63
N ILE A 310 -17.55 2.49 -18.37
CA ILE A 310 -17.64 3.79 -17.68
C ILE A 310 -17.14 3.65 -16.24
N VAL A 311 -17.59 2.64 -15.50
CA VAL A 311 -17.13 2.38 -14.12
C VAL A 311 -15.63 2.15 -14.11
N LEU A 312 -15.10 1.36 -15.03
CA LEU A 312 -13.68 1.10 -15.17
C LEU A 312 -12.88 2.39 -15.43
N LEU A 313 -13.35 3.24 -16.32
CA LEU A 313 -12.73 4.53 -16.60
C LEU A 313 -12.67 5.40 -15.33
N LEU A 314 -13.76 5.50 -14.59
CA LEU A 314 -13.82 6.26 -13.34
C LEU A 314 -12.87 5.70 -12.27
N LEU A 315 -12.80 4.37 -12.15
CA LEU A 315 -11.87 3.70 -11.23
C LEU A 315 -10.40 3.95 -11.61
N VAL A 316 -10.08 3.88 -12.90
CA VAL A 316 -8.73 4.17 -13.42
C VAL A 316 -8.37 5.65 -13.17
N MET A 317 -9.29 6.57 -13.44
CA MET A 317 -9.07 8.01 -13.16
C MET A 317 -8.85 8.26 -11.67
N HIS A 318 -9.67 7.67 -10.79
CA HIS A 318 -9.49 7.77 -9.34
C HIS A 318 -8.13 7.21 -8.89
N ARG A 319 -7.72 6.09 -9.48
CA ARG A 319 -6.41 5.47 -9.18
C ARG A 319 -5.24 6.34 -9.62
N MET A 320 -5.33 6.93 -10.82
CA MET A 320 -4.32 7.86 -11.35
C MET A 320 -4.17 9.11 -10.48
N ASP A 321 -5.28 9.69 -10.03
CA ASP A 321 -5.29 10.83 -9.12
C ASP A 321 -4.58 10.49 -7.79
N GLY A 322 -4.87 9.31 -7.21
CA GLY A 322 -4.17 8.82 -6.02
C GLY A 322 -2.65 8.71 -6.22
N LEU A 323 -2.21 8.12 -7.35
CA LEU A 323 -0.78 7.97 -7.66
C LEU A 323 -0.07 9.32 -7.87
N LEU A 324 -0.73 10.27 -8.51
CA LEU A 324 -0.19 11.61 -8.71
C LEU A 324 0.01 12.33 -7.37
N ARG A 325 -0.97 12.25 -6.47
CA ARG A 325 -0.87 12.82 -5.12
C ARG A 325 0.27 12.20 -4.32
N ASP A 326 0.44 10.88 -4.38
CA ASP A 326 1.53 10.20 -3.67
C ASP A 326 2.90 10.59 -4.23
N ALA A 327 3.04 10.67 -5.56
CA ALA A 327 4.27 11.13 -6.21
C ALA A 327 4.61 12.59 -5.85
N GLN A 328 3.61 13.48 -5.81
CA GLN A 328 3.80 14.87 -5.38
C GLN A 328 4.26 14.96 -3.92
N ARG A 329 3.62 14.21 -3.00
CA ARG A 329 4.01 14.18 -1.58
C ARG A 329 5.44 13.68 -1.38
N GLN A 330 5.84 12.63 -2.11
CA GLN A 330 7.22 12.13 -2.06
C GLN A 330 8.20 13.17 -2.57
N SER A 331 7.87 13.86 -3.67
CA SER A 331 8.69 14.95 -4.21
C SER A 331 8.84 16.11 -3.23
N GLU A 332 7.75 16.52 -2.57
CA GLU A 332 7.75 17.56 -1.53
C GLU A 332 8.56 17.13 -0.30
N GLU A 333 8.48 15.86 0.10
CA GLU A 333 9.26 15.33 1.22
C GLU A 333 10.76 15.28 0.90
N LEU A 334 11.13 14.86 -0.31
CA LEU A 334 12.52 14.90 -0.76
C LEU A 334 13.04 16.33 -0.84
N ALA A 335 12.24 17.26 -1.37
CA ALA A 335 12.56 18.69 -1.37
C ALA A 335 12.68 19.26 0.07
N ARG A 336 11.89 18.74 1.00
CA ARG A 336 11.97 19.10 2.42
C ARG A 336 13.27 18.63 3.08
N LEU A 337 13.75 17.45 2.72
CA LEU A 337 14.99 16.87 3.26
C LEU A 337 16.24 17.46 2.60
N ALA A 338 16.13 18.11 1.43
CA ALA A 338 17.23 18.77 0.78
C ALA A 338 17.72 19.95 1.64
N ARG A 339 19.04 19.98 1.91
CA ARG A 339 19.72 21.05 2.68
C ARG A 339 20.34 22.10 1.80
N LEU A 340 20.59 21.76 0.56
CA LEU A 340 21.32 22.59 -0.38
C LEU A 340 20.40 23.15 -1.47
N ASP A 341 20.76 24.31 -2.01
CA ASP A 341 20.16 24.88 -3.20
C ASP A 341 20.57 24.04 -4.43
N PRO A 342 19.63 23.54 -5.25
CA PRO A 342 19.94 22.62 -6.33
C PRO A 342 20.75 23.25 -7.47
N LEU A 343 20.71 24.58 -7.62
CA LEU A 343 21.47 25.27 -8.66
C LEU A 343 22.90 25.51 -8.22
N THR A 344 23.12 26.05 -7.04
CA THR A 344 24.40 26.58 -6.60
C THR A 344 25.17 25.68 -5.65
N GLY A 345 24.50 24.72 -5.00
CA GLY A 345 25.10 23.90 -3.94
C GLY A 345 25.35 24.63 -2.62
N ALA A 346 24.97 25.91 -2.51
CA ALA A 346 24.94 26.63 -1.23
C ALA A 346 23.83 26.08 -0.32
N VAL A 347 23.89 26.39 0.97
CA VAL A 347 22.79 26.08 1.89
C VAL A 347 21.51 26.79 1.40
N ASN A 348 20.36 26.12 1.42
CA ASN A 348 19.11 26.73 1.04
C ASN A 348 18.52 27.58 2.17
N ARG A 349 17.57 28.48 1.85
CA ARG A 349 16.90 29.37 2.80
C ARG A 349 16.34 28.65 4.03
N ARG A 350 15.82 27.44 3.87
CA ARG A 350 15.24 26.67 4.95
C ARG A 350 16.30 26.17 5.94
N GLN A 351 17.36 25.55 5.43
CA GLN A 351 18.46 25.09 6.27
C GLN A 351 19.18 26.25 6.95
N LEU A 352 19.28 27.40 6.25
CA LEU A 352 19.79 28.64 6.85
C LEU A 352 19.02 29.05 8.09
N SER A 353 17.69 28.99 8.06
CA SER A 353 16.85 29.36 9.24
C SER A 353 17.17 28.47 10.44
N ASP A 354 17.34 27.16 10.21
CA ASP A 354 17.71 26.20 11.25
C ASP A 354 19.15 26.45 11.79
N ASP A 355 20.08 26.74 10.89
CA ASP A 355 21.49 27.01 11.25
C ASP A 355 21.63 28.33 11.99
N LEU A 356 20.99 29.40 11.52
CA LEU A 356 20.98 30.71 12.16
C LEU A 356 20.36 30.64 13.57
N GLY A 357 19.22 29.98 13.74
CA GLY A 357 18.60 29.82 15.06
C GLY A 357 19.52 29.09 16.05
N ARG A 358 20.29 28.10 15.60
CA ARG A 358 21.27 27.39 16.44
C ARG A 358 22.46 28.29 16.84
N GLU A 359 22.99 29.05 15.90
CA GLU A 359 24.11 29.94 16.17
C GLU A 359 23.68 31.15 17.04
N MET A 360 22.49 31.68 16.87
CA MET A 360 21.93 32.71 17.77
C MET A 360 21.80 32.20 19.20
N ALA A 361 21.21 31.00 19.39
CA ALA A 361 21.09 30.38 20.72
C ALA A 361 22.46 30.10 21.34
N ARG A 362 23.48 29.77 20.53
CA ARG A 362 24.87 29.61 20.96
C ARG A 362 25.46 30.95 21.39
N ALA A 363 25.35 32.00 20.55
CA ALA A 363 25.83 33.35 20.82
C ALA A 363 25.23 33.92 22.10
N GLU A 364 23.91 33.76 22.31
CA GLU A 364 23.22 34.20 23.51
C GLU A 364 23.72 33.53 24.79
N ARG A 365 24.00 32.21 24.71
CA ARG A 365 24.50 31.43 25.87
C ARG A 365 25.97 31.73 26.16
N THR A 366 26.82 31.93 25.17
CA THR A 366 28.28 32.07 25.33
C THR A 366 28.74 33.54 25.40
N GLY A 367 27.93 34.49 24.97
CA GLY A 367 28.29 35.86 24.75
C GLY A 367 29.25 36.09 23.59
N ALA A 368 29.45 35.08 22.74
CA ALA A 368 30.31 35.18 21.56
C ALA A 368 29.63 36.05 20.48
N PRO A 369 30.36 36.88 19.74
CA PRO A 369 29.78 37.67 18.66
C PRO A 369 29.34 36.78 17.49
N LEU A 370 28.23 37.15 16.85
CA LEU A 370 27.70 36.47 15.66
C LEU A 370 27.39 37.51 14.60
N GLY A 371 27.97 37.33 13.41
CA GLY A 371 27.75 38.22 12.26
C GLY A 371 26.77 37.60 11.26
N LEU A 372 25.97 38.43 10.60
CA LEU A 372 25.10 38.08 9.48
C LEU A 372 25.24 39.09 8.36
N ALA A 373 25.61 38.63 7.20
CA ALA A 373 25.64 39.46 5.99
C ALA A 373 24.57 39.06 4.99
N PHE A 374 23.93 40.07 4.41
CA PHE A 374 22.97 39.91 3.34
C PHE A 374 23.56 40.49 2.06
N PHE A 375 23.64 39.69 1.01
CA PHE A 375 24.22 40.06 -0.28
C PHE A 375 23.19 40.03 -1.39
N ASP A 376 23.35 40.92 -2.37
CA ASP A 376 22.57 40.92 -3.60
C ASP A 376 23.49 41.31 -4.78
N LEU A 377 23.41 40.55 -5.87
CA LEU A 377 24.19 40.83 -7.09
C LEU A 377 23.66 42.06 -7.82
N ASP A 378 24.48 43.07 -7.94
CA ASP A 378 24.09 44.30 -8.59
C ASP A 378 23.74 44.11 -10.06
N HIS A 379 22.56 44.58 -10.47
CA HIS A 379 22.08 44.51 -11.84
C HIS A 379 22.02 43.11 -12.46
N PHE A 380 21.82 42.05 -11.66
CA PHE A 380 21.76 40.66 -12.13
C PHE A 380 20.70 40.45 -13.20
N LYS A 381 19.53 41.10 -13.09
CA LYS A 381 18.51 41.06 -14.14
C LYS A 381 19.06 41.56 -15.49
N LYS A 382 19.81 42.69 -15.50
CA LYS A 382 20.41 43.21 -16.72
C LYS A 382 21.47 42.27 -17.30
N PHE A 383 22.22 41.57 -16.46
CA PHE A 383 23.13 40.52 -16.86
C PHE A 383 22.39 39.37 -17.56
N ASN A 384 21.30 38.89 -16.98
CA ASN A 384 20.46 37.86 -17.58
C ASN A 384 19.83 38.31 -18.91
N ASP A 385 19.35 39.55 -18.99
CA ASP A 385 18.76 40.11 -20.20
C ASP A 385 19.81 40.20 -21.32
N THR A 386 21.08 40.39 -20.97
CA THR A 386 22.20 40.56 -21.95
C THR A 386 22.79 39.20 -22.39
N TYR A 387 23.01 38.27 -21.46
CA TYR A 387 23.77 37.05 -21.69
C TYR A 387 22.91 35.75 -21.61
N GLY A 388 21.63 35.89 -21.26
CA GLY A 388 20.69 34.78 -21.07
C GLY A 388 20.72 34.18 -19.66
N HIS A 389 19.62 33.52 -19.28
CA HIS A 389 19.46 32.93 -17.95
C HIS A 389 20.50 31.85 -17.64
N SER A 390 20.94 31.07 -18.64
CA SER A 390 21.98 30.06 -18.46
C SER A 390 23.35 30.67 -18.05
N ALA A 391 23.67 31.86 -18.53
CA ALA A 391 24.88 32.59 -18.12
C ALA A 391 24.72 33.11 -16.66
N GLY A 392 23.52 33.55 -16.29
CA GLY A 392 23.20 33.95 -14.91
C GLY A 392 23.32 32.77 -13.94
N ASP A 393 22.81 31.58 -14.31
CA ASP A 393 22.94 30.37 -13.51
C ASP A 393 24.43 30.01 -13.32
N THR A 394 25.24 30.09 -14.36
CA THR A 394 26.69 29.87 -14.27
C THR A 394 27.38 30.89 -13.36
N LEU A 395 27.03 32.17 -13.45
CA LEU A 395 27.54 33.21 -12.57
C LEU A 395 27.25 32.90 -11.09
N LEU A 396 26.01 32.48 -10.76
CA LEU A 396 25.64 32.14 -9.40
C LEU A 396 26.40 30.91 -8.87
N GLN A 397 26.63 29.91 -9.71
CA GLN A 397 27.43 28.72 -9.34
C GLN A 397 28.90 29.09 -9.11
N GLU A 398 29.52 29.87 -9.98
CA GLU A 398 30.89 30.29 -9.83
C GLU A 398 31.10 31.22 -8.65
N LEU A 399 30.12 32.10 -8.35
CA LEU A 399 30.09 32.93 -7.16
C LEU A 399 30.20 32.10 -5.88
N VAL A 400 29.34 31.09 -5.73
CA VAL A 400 29.35 30.21 -4.57
C VAL A 400 30.67 29.47 -4.42
N ILE A 401 31.23 28.95 -5.52
CA ILE A 401 32.56 28.31 -5.53
C ILE A 401 33.65 29.26 -5.11
N ALA A 402 33.61 30.53 -5.55
CA ALA A 402 34.58 31.56 -5.18
C ALA A 402 34.50 31.91 -3.68
N TRP A 403 33.28 32.12 -3.19
CA TRP A 403 33.05 32.52 -1.80
C TRP A 403 33.34 31.40 -0.79
N GLN A 404 33.01 30.15 -1.11
CA GLN A 404 33.31 28.99 -0.25
C GLN A 404 34.79 28.79 0.03
N LYS A 405 35.69 29.24 -0.90
CA LYS A 405 37.16 29.17 -0.73
C LYS A 405 37.64 30.15 0.34
N ASP A 406 36.94 31.26 0.50
CA ASP A 406 37.31 32.33 1.43
C ASP A 406 36.58 32.28 2.78
N LEU A 407 35.60 31.34 2.93
CA LEU A 407 34.86 31.09 4.16
C LEU A 407 35.48 29.95 4.96
N ARG A 408 35.30 30.00 6.28
CA ARG A 408 35.74 28.94 7.22
C ARG A 408 34.72 27.80 7.21
N PRO A 409 35.09 26.58 7.66
CA PRO A 409 34.14 25.50 7.80
C PRO A 409 32.99 25.77 8.78
N SER A 410 33.15 26.73 9.69
CA SER A 410 32.13 27.19 10.62
C SER A 410 31.13 28.19 10.01
N ASP A 411 31.52 28.84 8.91
CA ASP A 411 30.73 29.87 8.29
C ASP A 411 29.66 29.23 7.38
N VAL A 412 28.47 29.79 7.35
CA VAL A 412 27.37 29.26 6.55
C VAL A 412 27.08 30.21 5.39
N LEU A 413 27.25 29.71 4.17
CA LEU A 413 26.84 30.40 2.94
C LEU A 413 25.52 29.84 2.44
N ALA A 414 24.48 30.65 2.39
CA ALA A 414 23.18 30.25 1.93
C ALA A 414 22.66 31.11 0.78
N ARG A 415 21.94 30.49 -0.15
CA ARG A 415 21.15 31.20 -1.15
C ARG A 415 19.76 31.45 -0.58
N PHE A 416 19.41 32.74 -0.43
CA PHE A 416 18.14 33.14 0.17
C PHE A 416 17.00 33.20 -0.87
N GLY A 417 17.32 33.64 -2.10
CA GLY A 417 16.39 33.65 -3.24
C GLY A 417 17.01 34.36 -4.45
N GLY A 418 16.67 33.95 -5.66
CA GLY A 418 17.15 34.62 -6.87
C GLY A 418 18.67 34.83 -6.91
N GLU A 419 19.06 36.09 -6.82
CA GLU A 419 20.46 36.58 -6.76
C GLU A 419 20.92 36.97 -5.33
N GLU A 420 20.12 36.63 -4.30
CA GLU A 420 20.32 36.99 -2.89
C GLU A 420 21.01 35.87 -2.13
N PHE A 421 22.04 36.22 -1.36
CA PHE A 421 22.79 35.31 -0.51
C PHE A 421 22.93 35.84 0.91
N LEU A 422 22.93 34.93 1.88
CA LEU A 422 23.26 35.24 3.26
C LEU A 422 24.51 34.49 3.71
N VAL A 423 25.32 35.13 4.51
CA VAL A 423 26.50 34.55 5.14
C VAL A 423 26.40 34.72 6.65
N VAL A 424 26.37 33.60 7.38
CA VAL A 424 26.42 33.60 8.84
C VAL A 424 27.87 33.39 9.28
N LEU A 425 28.36 34.24 10.15
CA LEU A 425 29.75 34.27 10.64
C LEU A 425 29.78 34.07 12.16
N PRO A 426 29.85 32.84 12.66
CA PRO A 426 30.00 32.58 14.09
C PRO A 426 31.33 33.13 14.62
N ASP A 427 31.35 33.50 15.91
CA ASP A 427 32.51 34.02 16.64
C ASP A 427 33.19 35.22 15.90
N THR A 428 32.37 36.11 15.30
CA THR A 428 32.84 37.20 14.43
C THR A 428 32.19 38.52 14.82
N ASP A 429 32.99 39.50 15.19
CA ASP A 429 32.57 40.86 15.54
C ASP A 429 32.43 41.74 14.25
N MET A 430 32.01 43.00 14.46
CA MET A 430 31.72 43.94 13.36
C MET A 430 32.95 44.19 12.49
N GLU A 431 34.12 44.46 13.11
CA GLU A 431 35.35 44.81 12.37
C GLU A 431 35.87 43.61 11.55
N THR A 432 35.96 42.43 12.17
CA THR A 432 36.41 41.18 11.52
C THR A 432 35.42 40.75 10.43
N GLY A 433 34.11 40.85 10.71
CA GLY A 433 33.05 40.53 9.75
C GLY A 433 33.10 41.45 8.52
N GLY A 434 33.23 42.74 8.73
CA GLY A 434 33.37 43.73 7.63
C GLY A 434 34.52 43.37 6.68
N GLN A 435 35.68 42.94 7.20
CA GLN A 435 36.81 42.48 6.39
C GLN A 435 36.52 41.22 5.58
N VAL A 436 35.81 40.25 6.18
CA VAL A 436 35.36 39.04 5.49
C VAL A 436 34.40 39.40 4.37
N ILE A 437 33.39 40.21 4.64
CA ILE A 437 32.37 40.58 3.68
C ILE A 437 32.96 41.37 2.52
N GLU A 438 33.91 42.30 2.77
CA GLU A 438 34.56 43.07 1.72
C GLU A 438 35.43 42.15 0.83
N ARG A 439 36.08 41.15 1.43
CA ARG A 439 36.81 40.12 0.68
C ARG A 439 35.91 39.31 -0.24
N LEU A 440 34.75 38.85 0.26
CA LEU A 440 33.77 38.11 -0.54
C LEU A 440 33.22 39.00 -1.66
N ARG A 441 32.88 40.24 -1.38
CA ARG A 441 32.39 41.22 -2.35
C ARG A 441 33.40 41.41 -3.51
N SER A 442 34.71 41.46 -3.21
CA SER A 442 35.77 41.60 -4.21
C SER A 442 35.97 40.36 -5.10
N ARG A 443 35.36 39.20 -4.75
CA ARG A 443 35.51 37.91 -5.45
C ARG A 443 34.37 37.59 -6.41
N VAL A 444 33.43 38.54 -6.64
CA VAL A 444 32.33 38.30 -7.60
C VAL A 444 32.88 38.07 -9.00
N PRO A 445 32.54 36.98 -9.69
CA PRO A 445 33.04 36.65 -11.02
C PRO A 445 32.51 37.60 -12.12
N HIS A 446 33.06 37.48 -13.32
CA HIS A 446 32.61 38.14 -14.56
C HIS A 446 32.53 39.67 -14.49
N ASN A 447 33.40 40.32 -13.69
CA ASN A 447 33.37 41.77 -13.45
C ASN A 447 32.00 42.30 -12.97
N GLN A 448 31.18 41.41 -12.39
CA GLN A 448 29.97 41.82 -11.73
C GLN A 448 30.29 42.33 -10.32
N THR A 449 29.37 43.06 -9.76
CA THR A 449 29.50 43.58 -8.39
C THR A 449 28.34 43.10 -7.55
N CYS A 450 28.51 43.14 -6.25
CA CYS A 450 27.42 42.94 -5.32
C CYS A 450 27.39 44.02 -4.23
N SER A 451 26.22 44.31 -3.71
CA SER A 451 26.01 45.08 -2.52
C SER A 451 25.85 44.18 -1.33
N ALA A 452 26.30 44.60 -0.16
CA ALA A 452 26.16 43.85 1.09
C ALA A 452 25.73 44.73 2.22
N GLY A 453 24.83 44.16 3.07
CA GLY A 453 24.51 44.69 4.39
C GLY A 453 25.02 43.74 5.47
N PHE A 454 25.64 44.25 6.52
CA PHE A 454 26.19 43.45 7.62
C PHE A 454 25.68 43.91 8.96
N ALA A 455 25.25 42.98 9.78
CA ALA A 455 24.79 43.20 11.13
C ALA A 455 25.44 42.21 12.10
N THR A 456 25.58 42.62 13.37
CA THR A 456 25.96 41.71 14.46
C THR A 456 24.77 41.44 15.36
N PHE A 457 24.65 40.19 15.85
CA PHE A 457 23.58 39.71 16.69
C PHE A 457 23.47 40.56 17.99
N GLN A 458 22.28 40.95 18.35
CA GLN A 458 21.94 41.64 19.59
C GLN A 458 21.19 40.68 20.51
N PRO A 459 21.60 40.54 21.79
CA PRO A 459 20.90 39.66 22.72
C PRO A 459 19.40 39.99 22.83
N GLY A 460 18.56 38.96 22.68
CA GLY A 460 17.12 39.09 22.78
C GLY A 460 16.39 39.39 21.47
N GLU A 461 17.09 39.61 20.35
CA GLU A 461 16.42 39.71 19.04
C GLU A 461 16.08 38.33 18.47
N ASP A 462 15.02 38.26 17.68
CA ASP A 462 14.70 37.05 16.92
C ASP A 462 15.42 36.98 15.55
N ALA A 463 15.35 35.86 14.86
CA ALA A 463 16.05 35.65 13.60
C ALA A 463 15.54 36.59 12.49
N ASP A 464 14.25 36.89 12.48
CA ASP A 464 13.65 37.77 11.47
C ASP A 464 14.11 39.23 11.68
N ALA A 465 14.19 39.70 12.93
CA ALA A 465 14.72 41.02 13.24
C ALA A 465 16.20 41.14 12.89
N PHE A 466 17.01 40.11 13.13
CA PHE A 466 18.43 40.09 12.79
C PHE A 466 18.64 40.16 11.28
N ILE A 467 17.89 39.32 10.50
CA ILE A 467 17.93 39.32 9.03
C ILE A 467 17.46 40.69 8.51
N HIS A 468 16.40 41.28 9.12
CA HIS A 468 15.88 42.56 8.67
C HIS A 468 16.90 43.69 8.82
N ARG A 469 17.67 43.73 9.92
CA ARG A 469 18.74 44.74 10.06
C ARG A 469 19.83 44.61 8.99
N ALA A 470 20.22 43.36 8.64
CA ALA A 470 21.18 43.13 7.56
C ALA A 470 20.58 43.55 6.20
N ASP A 471 19.29 43.34 5.97
CA ASP A 471 18.59 43.75 4.76
C ASP A 471 18.44 45.25 4.62
N GLU A 472 18.11 45.98 5.73
CA GLU A 472 18.09 47.46 5.76
C GLU A 472 19.47 48.02 5.41
N ALA A 473 20.55 47.43 5.92
CA ALA A 473 21.92 47.81 5.56
C ALA A 473 22.23 47.52 4.09
N LEU A 474 21.76 46.40 3.55
CA LEU A 474 21.89 46.11 2.11
C LEU A 474 21.13 47.12 1.26
N TYR A 475 19.90 47.48 1.68
CA TYR A 475 19.13 48.48 0.99
C TYR A 475 19.87 49.83 0.97
N ALA A 476 20.44 50.27 2.12
CA ALA A 476 21.26 51.47 2.21
C ALA A 476 22.52 51.40 1.29
N ALA A 477 23.13 50.21 1.17
CA ALA A 477 24.27 50.01 0.23
C ALA A 477 23.84 50.21 -1.22
N LYS A 478 22.65 49.70 -1.59
CA LYS A 478 22.10 49.86 -2.95
C LYS A 478 21.74 51.34 -3.24
N ASP A 479 21.15 52.03 -2.30
CA ASP A 479 20.80 53.46 -2.44
C ASP A 479 22.04 54.38 -2.49
N ALA A 480 23.08 54.06 -1.76
CA ALA A 480 24.32 54.79 -1.75
C ALA A 480 25.15 54.62 -3.03
N GLY A 481 24.65 53.90 -4.05
CA GLY A 481 25.31 53.75 -5.34
C GLY A 481 25.88 52.36 -5.61
N ARG A 482 25.45 51.33 -4.86
CA ARG A 482 25.83 49.91 -5.04
C ARG A 482 27.31 49.61 -4.84
N ASN A 483 27.68 48.36 -5.09
CA ASN A 483 29.06 47.85 -5.02
C ASN A 483 29.79 48.24 -3.74
N ARG A 484 29.15 48.09 -2.60
CA ARG A 484 29.68 48.43 -1.28
C ARG A 484 29.06 47.61 -0.15
N LEU A 485 29.74 47.68 0.97
CA LEU A 485 29.26 47.19 2.25
C LEU A 485 28.69 48.38 3.06
N VAL A 486 27.55 48.16 3.74
CA VAL A 486 27.03 49.02 4.81
C VAL A 486 26.83 48.15 6.06
N GLU A 487 27.25 48.69 7.20
CA GLU A 487 27.10 48.07 8.53
C GLU A 487 25.88 48.64 9.27
N ALA A 488 25.14 47.79 10.02
CA ALA A 488 23.92 48.12 10.73
C ALA A 488 24.12 48.20 12.26
#